data_d29eded98c85cb8b0b0e3b002a043c50
#
_entry.id   d29eded98c85cb8b0b0e3b002a043c50
#
_cell.length_a   1.000
_cell.length_b   1.000
_cell.length_c   1.000
_cell.angle_alpha   90.00
_cell.angle_beta   90.00
_cell.angle_gamma   90.00
#
_symmetry.space_group_name_H-M   'P 1'
#
loop_
_entity.id
_entity.type
_entity.pdbx_description
1 polymer ?
#
loop_
_entity_poly.entity_id
_entity_poly.type
_entity_poly.pdbx_seq_one_letter_code
_entity_poly.pdbx_strand_id
1 'polypeptide(L)'
;MISLVVARDRNGAIGRDGDIPWHIPEDLKFFQRETVGGAVIMGRRTWESLPDVARPLKNRLNLVVSSGRPEGAEHVLPSVEAALEVARDAGHARISGIGGAGIYRALLPLSHRLLITEVDLAVEDADTWFPSFDEAEWTVTTRFDLRAQGSRCELVEWMRKL
;
A
#
# COMPACT_ATOMS: atom_id res chain seq x y z
N MET A 1 1.04 8.50 -12.15
CA MET A 1 0.00 7.49 -11.83
C MET A 1 0.02 7.19 -10.34
N ILE A 2 -1.12 7.29 -9.73
CA ILE A 2 -1.29 6.98 -8.31
C ILE A 2 -1.87 5.59 -8.18
N SER A 3 -1.15 4.71 -7.48
CA SER A 3 -1.57 3.33 -7.23
C SER A 3 -1.70 3.09 -5.73
N LEU A 4 -2.62 2.23 -5.34
CA LEU A 4 -2.64 1.66 -4.00
C LEU A 4 -2.12 0.23 -4.08
N VAL A 5 -1.19 -0.11 -3.22
CA VAL A 5 -0.59 -1.45 -3.16
C VAL A 5 -0.91 -2.02 -1.79
N VAL A 6 -1.62 -3.13 -1.77
CA VAL A 6 -2.12 -3.72 -0.53
C VAL A 6 -2.28 -5.22 -0.65
N ALA A 7 -2.09 -5.93 0.46
CA ALA A 7 -2.50 -7.33 0.59
C ALA A 7 -3.61 -7.39 1.64
N ARG A 8 -4.66 -8.16 1.36
CA ARG A 8 -5.79 -8.31 2.28
C ARG A 8 -6.26 -9.75 2.34
N ASP A 9 -6.90 -10.11 3.46
CA ASP A 9 -7.47 -11.45 3.61
C ASP A 9 -8.84 -11.55 2.92
N ARG A 10 -9.50 -12.71 3.07
CA ARG A 10 -10.83 -12.97 2.45
C ARG A 10 -11.88 -11.94 2.84
N ASN A 11 -11.76 -11.33 4.01
CA ASN A 11 -12.72 -10.37 4.55
C ASN A 11 -12.27 -8.92 4.36
N GLY A 12 -11.19 -8.70 3.62
CA GLY A 12 -10.64 -7.39 3.41
C GLY A 12 -9.75 -6.88 4.54
N ALA A 13 -9.40 -7.73 5.49
CA ALA A 13 -8.54 -7.34 6.61
C ALA A 13 -7.11 -7.10 6.16
N ILE A 14 -6.50 -6.05 6.68
CA ILE A 14 -5.13 -5.64 6.35
C ILE A 14 -4.24 -5.51 7.58
N GLY A 15 -4.80 -5.63 8.78
CA GLY A 15 -4.01 -5.49 9.99
C GLY A 15 -4.68 -6.07 11.22
N ARG A 16 -3.82 -6.38 12.20
CA ARG A 16 -4.17 -6.80 13.54
C ARG A 16 -3.06 -6.36 14.48
N ASP A 17 -3.42 -5.67 15.56
CA ASP A 17 -2.45 -5.18 16.57
C ASP A 17 -1.30 -4.37 15.97
N GLY A 18 -1.58 -3.55 14.96
CA GLY A 18 -0.61 -2.66 14.34
C GLY A 18 0.33 -3.33 13.33
N ASP A 19 0.11 -4.58 12.99
CA ASP A 19 0.97 -5.33 12.07
C ASP A 19 0.15 -6.12 11.06
N ILE A 20 0.82 -6.58 10.00
CA ILE A 20 0.25 -7.49 9.00
C ILE A 20 0.34 -8.91 9.56
N PRO A 21 -0.79 -9.64 9.69
CA PRO A 21 -0.81 -10.93 10.38
C PRO A 21 -0.33 -12.11 9.54
N TRP A 22 0.43 -11.89 8.49
CA TRP A 22 1.04 -12.94 7.67
C TRP A 22 2.39 -12.51 7.13
N HIS A 23 3.15 -13.49 6.67
CA HIS A 23 4.42 -13.26 6.01
C HIS A 23 4.46 -14.07 4.71
N ILE A 24 4.46 -13.37 3.57
CA ILE A 24 4.43 -13.99 2.25
C ILE A 24 5.55 -13.38 1.40
N PRO A 25 6.69 -14.08 1.27
CA PRO A 25 7.85 -13.55 0.54
C PRO A 25 7.55 -13.17 -0.90
N GLU A 26 6.68 -13.90 -1.57
CA GLU A 26 6.31 -13.64 -2.96
C GLU A 26 5.61 -12.28 -3.09
N ASP A 27 4.75 -11.94 -2.13
CA ASP A 27 4.09 -10.64 -2.10
C ASP A 27 5.06 -9.51 -1.79
N LEU A 28 6.01 -9.73 -0.89
CA LEU A 28 7.04 -8.75 -0.58
C LEU A 28 7.93 -8.46 -1.79
N LYS A 29 8.27 -9.48 -2.57
CA LYS A 29 9.04 -9.30 -3.81
C LYS A 29 8.25 -8.51 -4.85
N PHE A 30 6.96 -8.79 -4.99
CA PHE A 30 6.08 -8.04 -5.87
C PHE A 30 6.03 -6.57 -5.45
N PHE A 31 5.80 -6.31 -4.17
CA PHE A 31 5.76 -4.97 -3.60
C PHE A 31 7.04 -4.20 -3.91
N GLN A 32 8.20 -4.83 -3.71
CA GLN A 32 9.47 -4.19 -3.97
C GLN A 32 9.64 -3.83 -5.45
N ARG A 33 9.34 -4.76 -6.35
CA ARG A 33 9.44 -4.50 -7.80
C ARG A 33 8.50 -3.40 -8.25
N GLU A 34 7.29 -3.37 -7.72
CA GLU A 34 6.29 -2.39 -8.12
C GLU A 34 6.65 -0.99 -7.65
N THR A 35 7.23 -0.84 -6.48
CA THR A 35 7.45 0.48 -5.85
C THR A 35 8.84 1.05 -6.08
N VAL A 36 9.83 0.23 -6.43
CA VAL A 36 11.21 0.69 -6.61
C VAL A 36 11.30 1.76 -7.71
N GLY A 37 12.06 2.81 -7.44
CA GLY A 37 12.24 3.92 -8.37
C GLY A 37 11.13 4.97 -8.32
N GLY A 38 10.07 4.75 -7.57
CA GLY A 38 8.97 5.70 -7.40
C GLY A 38 8.92 6.33 -6.03
N ALA A 39 7.82 7.03 -5.75
CA ALA A 39 7.52 7.55 -4.42
C ALA A 39 6.52 6.64 -3.72
N VAL A 40 6.69 6.48 -2.41
CA VAL A 40 5.76 5.75 -1.56
C VAL A 40 5.21 6.68 -0.49
N ILE A 41 3.89 6.64 -0.31
CA ILE A 41 3.19 7.42 0.70
C ILE A 41 2.66 6.47 1.75
N MET A 42 2.97 6.74 3.01
CA MET A 42 2.57 5.91 4.13
C MET A 42 2.17 6.74 5.34
N GLY A 43 1.38 6.15 6.21
CA GLY A 43 1.08 6.75 7.50
C GLY A 43 2.18 6.44 8.51
N ARG A 44 2.10 7.10 9.67
CA ARG A 44 3.07 6.95 10.74
C ARG A 44 3.22 5.50 11.23
N ARG A 45 2.10 4.79 11.43
CA ARG A 45 2.15 3.41 11.94
C ARG A 45 2.83 2.47 10.96
N THR A 46 2.60 2.67 9.67
CA THR A 46 3.28 1.88 8.64
C THR A 46 4.78 2.13 8.68
N TRP A 47 5.19 3.40 8.78
CA TRP A 47 6.61 3.75 8.94
C TRP A 47 7.22 3.07 10.15
N GLU A 48 6.56 3.15 11.31
CA GLU A 48 7.05 2.56 12.54
C GLU A 48 7.08 1.04 12.51
N SER A 49 6.24 0.40 11.68
CA SER A 49 6.21 -1.05 11.52
C SER A 49 7.32 -1.59 10.63
N LEU A 50 7.97 -0.75 9.84
CA LEU A 50 9.09 -1.18 9.01
C LEU A 50 10.29 -1.55 9.89
N PRO A 51 10.97 -2.68 9.59
CA PRO A 51 12.21 -3.00 10.29
C PRO A 51 13.24 -1.89 10.14
N ASP A 52 14.06 -1.66 11.15
CA ASP A 52 15.09 -0.62 11.12
C ASP A 52 15.99 -0.72 9.88
N VAL A 53 16.32 -1.94 9.47
CA VAL A 53 17.16 -2.18 8.28
C VAL A 53 16.44 -1.84 6.96
N ALA A 54 15.12 -1.76 6.97
CA ALA A 54 14.31 -1.44 5.79
C ALA A 54 13.80 0.00 5.79
N ARG A 55 14.20 0.79 6.76
CA ARG A 55 13.70 2.15 6.97
C ARG A 55 14.81 3.18 6.78
N PRO A 56 14.75 4.07 5.77
CA PRO A 56 13.69 4.16 4.76
C PRO A 56 13.76 3.04 3.72
N LEU A 57 12.67 2.82 2.99
CA LEU A 57 12.67 1.86 1.89
C LEU A 57 13.64 2.35 0.81
N LYS A 58 14.60 1.50 0.45
CA LYS A 58 15.68 1.88 -0.46
C LYS A 58 15.18 2.11 -1.88
N ASN A 59 15.81 3.07 -2.57
CA ASN A 59 15.56 3.40 -3.98
C ASN A 59 14.12 3.89 -4.22
N ARG A 60 13.53 4.49 -3.18
CA ARG A 60 12.18 5.07 -3.24
C ARG A 60 12.18 6.36 -2.45
N LEU A 61 11.39 7.33 -2.89
CA LEU A 61 11.14 8.52 -2.10
C LEU A 61 10.09 8.18 -1.04
N ASN A 62 10.48 8.17 0.23
CA ASN A 62 9.59 7.81 1.34
C ASN A 62 8.92 9.06 1.89
N LEU A 63 7.60 9.12 1.79
CA LEU A 63 6.80 10.24 2.26
C LEU A 63 5.87 9.76 3.36
N VAL A 64 6.06 10.28 4.57
CA VAL A 64 5.27 9.90 5.74
C VAL A 64 4.24 10.99 6.03
N VAL A 65 2.97 10.63 6.05
CA VAL A 65 1.90 11.55 6.41
C VAL A 65 1.65 11.43 7.91
N SER A 66 1.90 12.51 8.64
CA SER A 66 1.76 12.54 10.10
C SER A 66 1.63 13.97 10.59
N SER A 67 0.92 14.13 11.72
CA SER A 67 0.86 15.42 12.43
C SER A 67 2.09 15.65 13.31
N GLY A 68 2.83 14.58 13.64
CA GLY A 68 4.07 14.65 14.40
C GLY A 68 5.30 14.42 13.52
N ARG A 69 6.43 14.14 14.16
CA ARG A 69 7.66 13.79 13.45
C ARG A 69 8.12 12.39 13.85
N PRO A 70 7.74 11.37 13.09
CA PRO A 70 8.21 10.00 13.32
C PRO A 70 9.73 9.94 13.26
N GLU A 71 10.32 9.16 14.17
CA GLU A 71 11.76 9.03 14.25
C GLU A 71 12.35 8.48 12.95
N GLY A 72 13.41 9.13 12.48
CA GLY A 72 14.13 8.73 11.27
C GLY A 72 13.49 9.11 9.96
N ALA A 73 12.27 9.66 9.97
CA ALA A 73 11.59 10.08 8.74
C ALA A 73 12.15 11.41 8.27
N GLU A 74 12.70 11.41 7.05
CA GLU A 74 13.27 12.62 6.44
C GLU A 74 12.17 13.53 5.88
N HIS A 75 11.15 12.93 5.27
CA HIS A 75 10.05 13.67 4.65
C HIS A 75 8.74 13.37 5.38
N VAL A 76 8.26 14.36 6.12
CA VAL A 76 6.99 14.25 6.86
C VAL A 76 6.06 15.35 6.37
N LEU A 77 4.87 14.95 5.91
CA LEU A 77 3.88 15.83 5.32
C LEU A 77 2.59 15.81 6.14
N PRO A 78 1.85 16.93 6.19
CA PRO A 78 0.62 17.00 6.99
C PRO A 78 -0.59 16.32 6.32
N SER A 79 -0.52 16.02 5.03
CA SER A 79 -1.65 15.45 4.28
C SER A 79 -1.16 14.64 3.08
N VAL A 80 -2.05 13.80 2.53
CA VAL A 80 -1.74 13.06 1.29
C VAL A 80 -1.59 14.02 0.11
N GLU A 81 -2.34 15.10 0.09
CA GLU A 81 -2.24 16.12 -0.96
C GLU A 81 -0.86 16.76 -0.97
N ALA A 82 -0.34 17.12 0.20
CA ALA A 82 1.02 17.66 0.33
C ALA A 82 2.06 16.63 -0.09
N ALA A 83 1.87 15.37 0.24
CA ALA A 83 2.79 14.30 -0.16
C ALA A 83 2.78 14.12 -1.68
N LEU A 84 1.62 14.15 -2.32
CA LEU A 84 1.51 14.07 -3.79
C LEU A 84 2.25 15.21 -4.47
N GLU A 85 2.13 16.43 -3.94
CA GLU A 85 2.81 17.60 -4.47
C GLU A 85 4.33 17.43 -4.39
N VAL A 86 4.85 16.99 -3.25
CA VAL A 86 6.29 16.72 -3.07
C VAL A 86 6.77 15.66 -4.05
N ALA A 87 6.02 14.57 -4.23
CA ALA A 87 6.38 13.50 -5.15
C ALA A 87 6.46 14.00 -6.59
N ARG A 88 5.47 14.78 -7.02
CA ARG A 88 5.43 15.35 -8.37
C ARG A 88 6.55 16.36 -8.61
N ASP A 89 6.81 17.24 -7.64
CA ASP A 89 7.88 18.22 -7.74
C ASP A 89 9.25 17.55 -7.81
N ALA A 90 9.40 16.38 -7.20
CA ALA A 90 10.62 15.59 -7.28
C ALA A 90 10.73 14.78 -8.59
N GLY A 91 9.73 14.87 -9.47
CA GLY A 91 9.76 14.23 -10.79
C GLY A 91 9.25 12.80 -10.82
N HIS A 92 8.53 12.34 -9.78
CA HIS A 92 8.03 10.97 -9.75
C HIS A 92 6.68 10.84 -10.46
N ALA A 93 6.65 10.05 -11.52
CA ALA A 93 5.43 9.71 -12.24
C ALA A 93 4.68 8.54 -11.57
N ARG A 94 5.40 7.67 -10.85
CA ARG A 94 4.81 6.54 -10.14
C ARG A 94 4.78 6.84 -8.65
N ILE A 95 3.57 6.86 -8.10
CA ILE A 95 3.33 7.17 -6.68
C ILE A 95 2.45 6.07 -6.12
N SER A 96 2.88 5.42 -5.05
CA SER A 96 2.18 4.29 -4.45
C SER A 96 1.79 4.58 -3.00
N GLY A 97 0.50 4.47 -2.70
CA GLY A 97 0.02 4.45 -1.32
C GLY A 97 0.20 3.05 -0.76
N ILE A 98 0.90 2.94 0.36
CA ILE A 98 1.29 1.63 0.92
C ILE A 98 0.72 1.34 2.30
N GLY A 99 -0.15 2.19 2.82
CA GLY A 99 -0.86 1.94 4.07
C GLY A 99 -0.62 2.99 5.13
N GLY A 100 -1.33 2.96 6.22
CA GLY A 100 -2.45 2.02 6.46
C GLY A 100 -3.80 2.46 5.93
N ALA A 101 -4.84 2.04 6.63
CA ALA A 101 -6.22 2.26 6.18
C ALA A 101 -6.55 3.74 5.93
N GLY A 102 -6.06 4.65 6.78
CA GLY A 102 -6.28 6.08 6.60
C GLY A 102 -5.68 6.61 5.31
N ILE A 103 -4.48 6.14 4.95
CA ILE A 103 -3.81 6.50 3.69
C ILE A 103 -4.57 5.93 2.50
N TYR A 104 -4.98 4.67 2.57
CA TYR A 104 -5.78 4.07 1.49
C TYR A 104 -7.09 4.82 1.29
N ARG A 105 -7.78 5.15 2.38
CA ARG A 105 -9.04 5.88 2.30
C ARG A 105 -8.86 7.26 1.68
N ALA A 106 -7.81 7.98 2.07
CA ALA A 106 -7.54 9.33 1.58
C ALA A 106 -7.13 9.33 0.10
N LEU A 107 -6.34 8.33 -0.34
CA LEU A 107 -5.85 8.26 -1.70
C LEU A 107 -6.79 7.57 -2.68
N LEU A 108 -7.73 6.75 -2.19
CA LEU A 108 -8.61 5.99 -3.07
C LEU A 108 -9.35 6.85 -4.11
N PRO A 109 -9.94 8.00 -3.74
CA PRO A 109 -10.60 8.86 -4.72
C PRO A 109 -9.65 9.43 -5.79
N LEU A 110 -8.37 9.51 -5.49
CA LEU A 110 -7.34 10.08 -6.37
C LEU A 110 -6.56 9.02 -7.14
N SER A 111 -6.81 7.75 -6.86
CA SER A 111 -6.03 6.65 -7.42
C SER A 111 -6.52 6.26 -8.81
N HIS A 112 -5.56 5.87 -9.65
CA HIS A 112 -5.79 5.39 -11.01
C HIS A 112 -5.78 3.87 -11.06
N ARG A 113 -5.05 3.22 -10.13
CA ARG A 113 -4.81 1.79 -10.15
C ARG A 113 -4.80 1.23 -8.73
N LEU A 114 -5.40 0.05 -8.57
CA LEU A 114 -5.31 -0.71 -7.33
C LEU A 114 -4.58 -2.02 -7.61
N LEU A 115 -3.59 -2.33 -6.80
CA LEU A 115 -2.85 -3.60 -6.84
C LEU A 115 -3.15 -4.31 -5.54
N ILE A 116 -4.13 -5.19 -5.57
CA ILE A 116 -4.63 -5.88 -4.39
C ILE A 116 -4.22 -7.35 -4.44
N THR A 117 -3.39 -7.76 -3.49
CA THR A 117 -3.09 -9.18 -3.31
C THR A 117 -4.16 -9.78 -2.40
N GLU A 118 -4.95 -10.68 -2.97
CA GLU A 118 -5.97 -11.43 -2.24
C GLU A 118 -5.32 -12.65 -1.61
N VAL A 119 -5.25 -12.67 -0.28
CA VAL A 119 -4.64 -13.76 0.48
C VAL A 119 -5.73 -14.70 0.96
N ASP A 120 -5.61 -15.98 0.64
CA ASP A 120 -6.61 -16.99 0.98
C ASP A 120 -6.51 -17.41 2.45
N LEU A 121 -6.75 -16.46 3.32
CA LEU A 121 -6.78 -16.62 4.78
C LEU A 121 -7.94 -15.81 5.34
N ALA A 122 -8.41 -16.19 6.52
CA ALA A 122 -9.33 -15.38 7.32
C ALA A 122 -8.65 -15.10 8.66
N VAL A 123 -8.26 -13.85 8.88
CA VAL A 123 -7.54 -13.45 10.09
C VAL A 123 -8.53 -13.32 11.25
N GLU A 124 -8.25 -14.03 12.34
CA GLU A 124 -9.02 -13.87 13.57
C GLU A 124 -8.64 -12.55 14.25
N ASP A 125 -9.63 -11.89 14.83
CA ASP A 125 -9.46 -10.65 15.58
C ASP A 125 -8.79 -9.53 14.76
N ALA A 126 -9.03 -9.49 13.45
CA ALA A 126 -8.60 -8.38 12.62
C ALA A 126 -9.24 -7.08 13.12
N ASP A 127 -8.50 -6.00 13.08
CA ASP A 127 -8.96 -4.70 13.57
C ASP A 127 -8.87 -3.60 12.50
N THR A 128 -8.31 -3.89 11.34
CA THR A 128 -8.11 -2.91 10.28
C THR A 128 -8.41 -3.53 8.93
N TRP A 129 -9.18 -2.81 8.10
CA TRP A 129 -9.62 -3.29 6.80
C TRP A 129 -9.30 -2.29 5.70
N PHE A 130 -9.11 -2.82 4.49
CA PHE A 130 -9.03 -1.99 3.29
C PHE A 130 -10.39 -1.31 3.05
N PRO A 131 -10.42 -0.02 2.65
CA PRO A 131 -11.69 0.66 2.41
C PRO A 131 -12.50 0.01 1.29
N SER A 132 -13.82 0.02 1.45
CA SER A 132 -14.72 -0.42 0.38
C SER A 132 -14.61 0.52 -0.81
N PHE A 133 -14.74 -0.03 -2.01
CA PHE A 133 -14.77 0.76 -3.23
C PHE A 133 -15.86 0.23 -4.16
N ASP A 134 -16.41 1.12 -4.98
CA ASP A 134 -17.44 0.74 -5.95
C ASP A 134 -16.77 0.08 -7.16
N GLU A 135 -16.86 -1.25 -7.23
CA GLU A 135 -16.23 -2.02 -8.32
C GLU A 135 -16.73 -1.64 -9.71
N ALA A 136 -17.91 -1.02 -9.80
CA ALA A 136 -18.44 -0.54 -11.07
C ALA A 136 -17.59 0.60 -11.67
N GLU A 137 -16.83 1.30 -10.84
CA GLU A 137 -15.92 2.37 -11.29
C GLU A 137 -14.57 1.84 -11.78
N TRP A 138 -14.34 0.54 -11.68
CA TRP A 138 -13.05 -0.08 -11.94
C TRP A 138 -13.17 -1.24 -12.91
N THR A 139 -12.07 -1.56 -13.59
CA THR A 139 -11.95 -2.73 -14.46
C THR A 139 -10.80 -3.60 -13.97
N VAL A 140 -11.04 -4.88 -13.78
CA VAL A 140 -9.96 -5.85 -13.51
C VAL A 140 -9.20 -6.07 -14.81
N THR A 141 -7.92 -5.75 -14.82
CA THR A 141 -7.08 -5.83 -16.02
C THR A 141 -6.13 -7.02 -15.98
N THR A 142 -5.79 -7.51 -14.80
CA THR A 142 -4.85 -8.62 -14.64
C THR A 142 -5.18 -9.40 -13.38
N ARG A 143 -5.07 -10.71 -13.48
CA ARG A 143 -5.05 -11.63 -12.34
C ARG A 143 -3.81 -12.50 -12.45
N PHE A 144 -3.07 -12.62 -11.37
CA PHE A 144 -1.81 -13.33 -11.37
C PHE A 144 -1.60 -14.08 -10.06
N ASP A 145 -1.40 -15.39 -10.13
CA ASP A 145 -1.09 -16.19 -8.95
C ASP A 145 0.35 -15.94 -8.52
N LEU A 146 0.53 -15.33 -7.35
CA LEU A 146 1.86 -15.05 -6.80
C LEU A 146 2.47 -16.29 -6.16
N ARG A 147 1.63 -17.22 -5.72
CA ARG A 147 2.04 -18.34 -4.88
C ARG A 147 1.20 -19.57 -5.19
N ALA A 148 1.89 -20.67 -5.52
CA ALA A 148 1.25 -21.93 -5.86
C ALA A 148 1.09 -22.87 -4.66
N GLN A 149 1.89 -22.69 -3.59
CA GLN A 149 1.89 -23.56 -2.41
C GLN A 149 1.62 -22.75 -1.14
N GLY A 150 1.04 -23.42 -0.15
CA GLY A 150 0.60 -22.75 1.07
C GLY A 150 -0.69 -21.98 0.84
N SER A 151 -0.92 -20.95 1.62
CA SER A 151 -2.08 -20.07 1.43
C SER A 151 -1.98 -19.38 0.08
N ARG A 152 -3.01 -19.54 -0.73
CA ARG A 152 -3.04 -18.97 -2.08
C ARG A 152 -3.03 -17.46 -2.01
N CYS A 153 -2.26 -16.85 -2.91
CA CYS A 153 -2.19 -15.40 -3.07
C CYS A 153 -2.36 -15.04 -4.53
N GLU A 154 -3.41 -14.28 -4.81
CA GLU A 154 -3.68 -13.80 -6.16
C GLU A 154 -3.54 -12.29 -6.19
N LEU A 155 -2.66 -11.78 -7.07
CA LEU A 155 -2.60 -10.37 -7.35
C LEU A 155 -3.70 -10.01 -8.33
N VAL A 156 -4.48 -8.99 -8.00
CA VAL A 156 -5.53 -8.47 -8.87
C VAL A 156 -5.23 -7.00 -9.14
N GLU A 157 -5.07 -6.66 -10.42
CA GLU A 157 -4.91 -5.28 -10.84
C GLU A 157 -6.26 -4.72 -11.27
N TRP A 158 -6.60 -3.58 -10.71
CA TRP A 158 -7.81 -2.82 -11.03
C TRP A 158 -7.39 -1.48 -11.62
N MET A 159 -7.96 -1.13 -12.75
CA MET A 159 -7.77 0.19 -13.37
C MET A 159 -9.07 0.97 -13.30
N ARG A 160 -8.98 2.26 -12.92
CA ARG A 160 -10.15 3.13 -12.88
C ARG A 160 -10.68 3.35 -14.28
N LYS A 161 -11.98 3.24 -14.44
CA LYS A 161 -12.66 3.56 -15.70
C LYS A 161 -12.56 5.06 -15.96
N LEU A 162 -12.43 5.42 -17.23
CA LEU A 162 -12.40 6.82 -17.66
C LEU A 162 -13.81 7.41 -17.74
#